data_f6cc851f43889773924fcee73be2f645
#
_entry.id   f6cc851f43889773924fcee73be2f645
#
_cell.length_a   1.000
_cell.length_b   1.000
_cell.length_c   1.000
_cell.angle_alpha   90.00
_cell.angle_beta   90.00
_cell.angle_gamma   90.00
#
_symmetry.space_group_name_H-M   'P 1'
#
loop_
_entity.id
_entity.type
_entity.pdbx_description
1 polymer ?
#
loop_
_entity_poly.entity_id
_entity_poly.type
_entity_poly.pdbx_seq_one_letter_code
_entity_poly.pdbx_strand_id
1 'polypeptide(L)'
;MAGIEATIAKLMKLGKKQKLNDLIKASSSDDDEIRAAAAQAMGLIPTYESGMALIPLLRDTAPSVRAAAATSVADINAKHCEEYVKKLAFADADPTVRQVAREAFDRIKTRLV
;
A
#
# COMPACT_ATOMS: atom_id res chain seq x y z
N MET A 1 14.60 0.15 -17.12
CA MET A 1 15.00 1.55 -17.41
C MET A 1 15.54 2.21 -16.17
N ALA A 2 16.68 2.84 -16.30
CA ALA A 2 17.32 3.51 -15.18
C ALA A 2 16.42 4.57 -14.54
N GLY A 3 15.59 5.23 -15.35
CA GLY A 3 14.70 6.28 -14.84
C GLY A 3 13.67 5.78 -13.85
N ILE A 4 13.02 4.65 -14.12
CA ILE A 4 11.99 4.14 -13.22
C ILE A 4 12.61 3.56 -11.94
N GLU A 5 13.75 2.90 -12.07
CA GLU A 5 14.45 2.37 -10.90
C GLU A 5 14.89 3.50 -9.97
N ALA A 6 15.40 4.60 -10.54
CA ALA A 6 15.80 5.77 -9.76
C ALA A 6 14.59 6.40 -9.06
N THR A 7 13.45 6.46 -9.75
CA THR A 7 12.23 7.00 -9.17
C THR A 7 11.75 6.14 -8.00
N ILE A 8 11.73 4.83 -8.16
CA ILE A 8 11.32 3.91 -7.09
C ILE A 8 12.24 4.06 -5.88
N ALA A 9 13.56 4.13 -6.10
CA ALA A 9 14.52 4.30 -5.01
C ALA A 9 14.27 5.62 -4.27
N LYS A 10 13.96 6.68 -5.01
CA LYS A 10 13.65 7.98 -4.42
C LYS A 10 12.40 7.89 -3.54
N LEU A 11 11.37 7.18 -4.00
CA LEU A 11 10.13 7.04 -3.23
C LEU A 11 10.38 6.29 -1.93
N MET A 12 11.23 5.26 -1.94
CA MET A 12 11.55 4.55 -0.72
C MET A 12 12.30 5.44 0.27
N LYS A 13 13.19 6.30 -0.22
CA LYS A 13 13.84 7.29 0.64
C LYS A 13 12.83 8.26 1.24
N LEU A 14 11.85 8.70 0.45
CA LEU A 14 10.80 9.58 0.96
C LEU A 14 9.99 8.89 2.07
N GLY A 15 9.73 7.60 1.92
CA GLY A 15 9.08 6.83 2.97
C GLY A 15 9.89 6.80 4.25
N LYS A 16 11.19 6.53 4.13
CA LYS A 16 12.08 6.52 5.30
C LYS A 16 12.14 7.88 5.99
N LYS A 17 12.02 8.95 5.22
CA LYS A 17 12.02 10.32 5.75
C LYS A 17 10.63 10.78 6.18
N GLN A 18 9.63 9.93 6.14
CA GLN A 18 8.26 10.21 6.55
C GLN A 18 7.62 11.35 5.73
N LYS A 19 7.95 11.43 4.44
CA LYS A 19 7.46 12.47 3.55
C LYS A 19 6.18 12.03 2.85
N LEU A 20 5.11 11.92 3.62
CA LEU A 20 3.85 11.36 3.12
C LEU A 20 3.24 12.16 1.97
N ASN A 21 3.28 13.49 2.05
CA ASN A 21 2.67 14.31 0.99
C ASN A 21 3.32 14.08 -0.37
N ASP A 22 4.63 13.86 -0.40
CA ASP A 22 5.34 13.56 -1.64
C ASP A 22 4.92 12.19 -2.19
N LEU A 23 4.68 11.23 -1.30
CA LEU A 23 4.21 9.90 -1.69
C LEU A 23 2.78 9.94 -2.20
N ILE A 24 1.93 10.77 -1.61
CA ILE A 24 0.56 10.94 -2.08
C ILE A 24 0.56 11.48 -3.51
N LYS A 25 1.44 12.41 -3.82
CA LYS A 25 1.58 12.90 -5.20
C LYS A 25 1.97 11.78 -6.15
N ALA A 26 2.95 10.97 -5.77
CA ALA A 26 3.41 9.85 -6.59
C ALA A 26 2.32 8.80 -6.78
N SER A 27 1.41 8.65 -5.81
CA SER A 27 0.31 7.70 -5.89
C SER A 27 -0.74 8.05 -6.94
N SER A 28 -0.63 9.23 -7.55
CA SER A 28 -1.49 9.65 -8.66
C SER A 28 -0.81 9.52 -10.02
N SER A 29 0.36 8.90 -10.08
CA SER A 29 1.07 8.70 -11.35
C SER A 29 0.27 7.84 -12.31
N ASP A 30 0.40 8.10 -13.61
CA ASP A 30 -0.18 7.24 -14.65
C ASP A 30 0.49 5.87 -14.71
N ASP A 31 1.71 5.76 -14.19
CA ASP A 31 2.47 4.52 -14.20
C ASP A 31 2.15 3.70 -12.97
N ASP A 32 1.60 2.49 -13.17
CA ASP A 32 1.19 1.64 -12.06
C ASP A 32 2.38 1.14 -11.22
N GLU A 33 3.57 1.02 -11.81
CA GLU A 33 4.75 0.66 -11.03
C GLU A 33 5.11 1.77 -10.04
N ILE A 34 4.95 3.02 -10.43
CA ILE A 34 5.21 4.15 -9.55
C ILE A 34 4.15 4.22 -8.46
N ARG A 35 2.86 4.00 -8.82
CA ARG A 35 1.81 3.98 -7.81
C ARG A 35 2.03 2.85 -6.79
N ALA A 36 2.45 1.67 -7.27
CA ALA A 36 2.74 0.54 -6.37
C ALA A 36 3.93 0.85 -5.47
N ALA A 37 4.97 1.49 -5.99
CA ALA A 37 6.12 1.89 -5.18
C ALA A 37 5.73 2.92 -4.12
N ALA A 38 4.86 3.87 -4.48
CA ALA A 38 4.35 4.84 -3.51
C ALA A 38 3.58 4.14 -2.39
N ALA A 39 2.72 3.18 -2.75
CA ALA A 39 1.98 2.39 -1.76
C ALA A 39 2.94 1.64 -0.84
N GLN A 40 3.98 1.03 -1.40
CA GLN A 40 4.98 0.30 -0.63
C GLN A 40 5.71 1.23 0.34
N ALA A 41 6.10 2.41 -0.13
CA ALA A 41 6.81 3.38 0.71
C ALA A 41 5.94 3.90 1.86
N MET A 42 4.63 4.02 1.65
CA MET A 42 3.71 4.40 2.72
C MET A 42 3.71 3.39 3.87
N GLY A 43 4.10 2.15 3.61
CA GLY A 43 4.26 1.13 4.64
C GLY A 43 5.40 1.42 5.61
N LEU A 44 6.21 2.43 5.34
CA LEU A 44 7.27 2.89 6.24
C LEU A 44 6.83 4.05 7.13
N ILE A 45 5.58 4.53 6.97
CA ILE A 45 5.07 5.69 7.70
C ILE A 45 3.90 5.23 8.57
N PRO A 46 4.16 4.91 9.85
CA PRO A 46 3.13 4.29 10.71
C PRO A 46 2.20 5.35 11.33
N THR A 47 1.48 6.07 10.49
CA THR A 47 0.57 7.11 10.93
C THR A 47 -0.84 6.83 10.42
N TYR A 48 -1.84 7.39 11.10
CA TYR A 48 -3.23 7.31 10.66
C TYR A 48 -3.38 7.88 9.24
N GLU A 49 -2.71 9.00 8.98
CA GLU A 49 -2.78 9.67 7.67
C GLU A 49 -2.25 8.79 6.55
N SER A 50 -1.17 8.02 6.82
CA SER A 50 -0.65 7.07 5.83
C SER A 50 -1.70 6.01 5.51
N GLY A 51 -2.38 5.48 6.54
CA GLY A 51 -3.47 4.52 6.33
C GLY A 51 -4.59 5.11 5.49
N MET A 52 -4.97 6.36 5.77
CA MET A 52 -5.99 7.04 4.97
C MET A 52 -5.56 7.20 3.51
N ALA A 53 -4.28 7.50 3.28
CA ALA A 53 -3.75 7.63 1.92
C ALA A 53 -3.71 6.29 1.19
N LEU A 54 -3.60 5.18 1.91
CA LEU A 54 -3.59 3.84 1.32
C LEU A 54 -4.98 3.36 0.89
N ILE A 55 -6.05 3.89 1.48
CA ILE A 55 -7.41 3.42 1.15
C ILE A 55 -7.71 3.51 -0.35
N PRO A 56 -7.50 4.65 -1.04
CA PRO A 56 -7.74 4.67 -2.49
C PRO A 56 -6.88 3.67 -3.25
N LEU A 57 -5.66 3.39 -2.78
CA LEU A 57 -4.76 2.45 -3.44
C LEU A 57 -5.22 1.00 -3.27
N LEU A 58 -5.94 0.70 -2.20
CA LEU A 58 -6.58 -0.61 -2.04
C LEU A 58 -7.68 -0.82 -3.09
N ARG A 59 -8.10 0.23 -3.76
CA ARG A 59 -9.15 0.20 -4.78
C ARG A 59 -8.60 0.55 -6.16
N ASP A 60 -7.28 0.54 -6.32
CA ASP A 60 -6.62 0.88 -7.59
C ASP A 60 -7.01 -0.10 -8.69
N THR A 61 -6.97 0.36 -9.93
CA THR A 61 -7.27 -0.49 -11.08
C THR A 61 -6.21 -1.57 -11.31
N ALA A 62 -4.96 -1.33 -10.88
CA ALA A 62 -3.87 -2.28 -11.07
C ALA A 62 -3.75 -3.24 -9.88
N PRO A 63 -3.74 -4.55 -10.14
CA PRO A 63 -3.59 -5.53 -9.05
C PRO A 63 -2.31 -5.34 -8.24
N SER A 64 -1.21 -4.97 -8.89
CA SER A 64 0.07 -4.76 -8.18
C SER A 64 -0.04 -3.64 -7.14
N VAL A 65 -0.81 -2.61 -7.45
CA VAL A 65 -1.01 -1.48 -6.52
C VAL A 65 -1.87 -1.92 -5.34
N ARG A 66 -2.96 -2.65 -5.62
CA ARG A 66 -3.83 -3.15 -4.55
C ARG A 66 -3.07 -4.07 -3.59
N ALA A 67 -2.22 -4.96 -4.14
CA ALA A 67 -1.42 -5.86 -3.31
C ALA A 67 -0.42 -5.10 -2.45
N ALA A 68 0.30 -4.13 -3.03
CA ALA A 68 1.26 -3.33 -2.29
C ALA A 68 0.58 -2.55 -1.16
N ALA A 69 -0.60 -1.99 -1.45
CA ALA A 69 -1.36 -1.24 -0.45
C ALA A 69 -1.80 -2.13 0.71
N ALA A 70 -2.28 -3.35 0.41
CA ALA A 70 -2.70 -4.28 1.46
C ALA A 70 -1.54 -4.65 2.38
N THR A 71 -0.37 -4.92 1.81
CA THR A 71 0.81 -5.24 2.61
C THR A 71 1.21 -4.06 3.49
N SER A 72 1.19 -2.85 2.93
CA SER A 72 1.55 -1.64 3.69
C SER A 72 0.58 -1.38 4.84
N VAL A 73 -0.71 -1.61 4.63
CA VAL A 73 -1.71 -1.49 5.71
C VAL A 73 -1.35 -2.41 6.88
N ALA A 74 -0.94 -3.64 6.58
CA ALA A 74 -0.52 -4.57 7.63
C ALA A 74 0.80 -4.12 8.28
N ASP A 75 1.75 -3.63 7.48
CA ASP A 75 3.04 -3.19 7.99
C ASP A 75 2.90 -2.07 9.03
N ILE A 76 1.98 -1.14 8.81
CA ILE A 76 1.75 -0.04 9.75
C ILE A 76 0.61 -0.32 10.73
N ASN A 77 0.04 -1.52 10.66
CA ASN A 77 -1.07 -1.94 11.52
C ASN A 77 -2.24 -0.93 11.50
N ALA A 78 -2.64 -0.52 10.30
CA ALA A 78 -3.70 0.47 10.10
C ALA A 78 -5.07 -0.19 10.27
N LYS A 79 -5.52 -0.35 11.50
CA LYS A 79 -6.79 -1.05 11.80
C LYS A 79 -8.00 -0.41 11.16
N HIS A 80 -7.97 0.89 10.95
CA HIS A 80 -9.06 1.58 10.27
C HIS A 80 -9.19 1.19 8.80
N CYS A 81 -8.20 0.47 8.24
CA CYS A 81 -8.26 -0.04 6.87
C CYS A 81 -8.64 -1.52 6.81
N GLU A 82 -8.88 -2.15 7.94
CA GLU A 82 -9.07 -3.60 8.04
C GLU A 82 -10.18 -4.12 7.13
N GLU A 83 -11.33 -3.45 7.10
CA GLU A 83 -12.46 -3.89 6.29
C GLU A 83 -12.17 -3.83 4.79
N TYR A 84 -11.41 -2.86 4.36
CA TYR A 84 -11.00 -2.77 2.94
C TYR A 84 -10.08 -3.92 2.56
N VAL A 85 -9.15 -4.29 3.44
CA VAL A 85 -8.26 -5.42 3.20
C VAL A 85 -9.04 -6.72 3.21
N LYS A 86 -9.97 -6.88 4.14
CA LYS A 86 -10.83 -8.06 4.20
C LYS A 86 -11.61 -8.24 2.90
N LYS A 87 -12.15 -7.16 2.36
CA LYS A 87 -12.90 -7.22 1.10
C LYS A 87 -12.02 -7.72 -0.05
N LEU A 88 -10.77 -7.24 -0.13
CA LEU A 88 -9.84 -7.74 -1.13
C LEU A 88 -9.56 -9.23 -0.95
N ALA A 89 -9.39 -9.68 0.29
CA ALA A 89 -9.08 -11.08 0.58
C ALA A 89 -10.18 -12.02 0.09
N PHE A 90 -11.43 -11.59 0.16
CA PHE A 90 -12.57 -12.45 -0.19
C PHE A 90 -13.10 -12.22 -1.60
N ALA A 91 -12.93 -11.04 -2.18
CA ALA A 91 -13.67 -10.67 -3.38
C ALA A 91 -12.81 -10.11 -4.53
N ASP A 92 -11.52 -9.91 -4.36
CA ASP A 92 -10.71 -9.35 -5.44
C ASP A 92 -10.67 -10.31 -6.63
N ALA A 93 -10.72 -9.76 -7.84
CA ALA A 93 -10.71 -10.57 -9.06
C ALA A 93 -9.38 -11.28 -9.27
N ASP A 94 -8.28 -10.72 -8.75
CA ASP A 94 -6.95 -11.27 -8.95
C ASP A 94 -6.58 -12.22 -7.80
N PRO A 95 -6.23 -13.49 -8.12
CA PRO A 95 -5.93 -14.46 -7.05
C PRO A 95 -4.70 -14.11 -6.23
N THR A 96 -3.71 -13.44 -6.81
CA THR A 96 -2.53 -13.01 -6.06
C THR A 96 -2.90 -11.92 -5.07
N VAL A 97 -3.76 -10.99 -5.46
CA VAL A 97 -4.26 -9.95 -4.54
C VAL A 97 -5.03 -10.59 -3.40
N ARG A 98 -5.91 -11.56 -3.71
CA ARG A 98 -6.67 -12.25 -2.65
C ARG A 98 -5.73 -12.88 -1.62
N GLN A 99 -4.66 -13.53 -2.09
CA GLN A 99 -3.73 -14.19 -1.17
C GLN A 99 -2.95 -13.17 -0.33
N VAL A 100 -2.40 -12.13 -0.97
CA VAL A 100 -1.66 -11.09 -0.26
C VAL A 100 -2.56 -10.40 0.76
N ALA A 101 -3.79 -10.09 0.37
CA ALA A 101 -4.74 -9.43 1.27
C ALA A 101 -5.14 -10.35 2.44
N ARG A 102 -5.26 -11.65 2.19
CA ARG A 102 -5.57 -12.61 3.27
C ARG A 102 -4.45 -12.62 4.31
N GLU A 103 -3.21 -12.66 3.85
CA GLU A 103 -2.06 -12.63 4.75
C GLU A 103 -2.01 -11.31 5.52
N ALA A 104 -2.28 -10.19 4.83
CA ALA A 104 -2.30 -8.89 5.47
C ALA A 104 -3.42 -8.81 6.51
N PHE A 105 -4.60 -9.31 6.18
CA PHE A 105 -5.74 -9.30 7.09
C PHE A 105 -5.42 -10.10 8.35
N ASP A 106 -4.80 -11.27 8.20
CA ASP A 106 -4.42 -12.10 9.33
C ASP A 106 -3.41 -11.38 10.23
N ARG A 107 -2.45 -10.67 9.64
CA ARG A 107 -1.47 -9.91 10.41
C ARG A 107 -2.13 -8.79 11.23
N ILE A 108 -3.08 -8.08 10.64
CA ILE A 108 -3.80 -7.02 11.35
C ILE A 108 -4.64 -7.61 12.47
N LYS A 109 -5.35 -8.68 12.17
CA LYS A 109 -6.30 -9.30 13.07
C LYS A 109 -5.62 -9.91 14.30
N THR A 110 -4.40 -10.43 14.15
CA THR A 110 -3.72 -11.12 15.24
C THR A 110 -2.93 -10.20 16.15
N ARG A 111 -2.76 -8.91 15.79
CA ARG A 111 -2.06 -7.98 16.66
C ARG A 111 -2.92 -7.57 17.83
N LEU A 112 -2.28 -7.51 18.99
CA LEU A 112 -2.96 -7.25 20.27
C LEU A 112 -2.90 -5.79 20.70
N VAL A 113 -2.77 -4.88 19.82
CA VAL A 113 -2.64 -3.49 20.24
C VAL A 113 -3.94 -2.84 20.48
#